data_7c59cc5e87068b4e7c8b6121f6adeedb
#
_entry.id   7c59cc5e87068b4e7c8b6121f6adeedb
#
_cell.length_a   1.000
_cell.length_b   1.000
_cell.length_c   1.000
_cell.angle_alpha   90.00
_cell.angle_beta   90.00
_cell.angle_gamma   90.00
#
_symmetry.space_group_name_H-M   'P 1'
#
loop_
_entity.id
_entity.type
_entity.pdbx_description
1 polymer ?
#
loop_
_entity_poly.entity_id
_entity_poly.type
_entity_poly.pdbx_seq_one_letter_code
_entity_poly.pdbx_strand_id
1 'polypeptide(L)'
;MRILLALCLLLAPLAARAQELTVFAAASLTDAMKDVSAQWAQAGHPPLRLSFGSSSTLARQIEQGAPANLFASADEKWMDYLAEKKLINLETRKDLLGNDLVLVVSAEKPQHVTIGPGFNLLGLLGPNGRIATGDPAHVPVGIYAEQALKKLGLWDAVSPRLARTDDVRSALLLVERGEAPAGIVYATDAAVSKAVMVAGTFPADSHDPVSYPFAVVKSGDTPEARALMAFIAGAQARDIFIKRGFKVE
;
A
#
# COMPACT_ATOMS: atom_id res chain seq x y z
N MET A 1 -48.85 -17.40 56.33
CA MET A 1 -47.64 -18.02 55.72
C MET A 1 -47.39 -17.30 54.39
N ARG A 2 -46.51 -16.29 54.39
CA ARG A 2 -46.21 -15.43 53.24
C ARG A 2 -44.92 -15.95 52.58
N ILE A 3 -45.03 -16.49 51.35
CA ILE A 3 -43.89 -16.95 50.59
C ILE A 3 -43.31 -15.73 49.82
N LEU A 4 -42.10 -15.28 50.21
CA LEU A 4 -41.33 -14.29 49.47
C LEU A 4 -40.63 -15.03 48.32
N LEU A 5 -41.07 -14.75 47.09
CA LEU A 5 -40.37 -15.19 45.87
C LEU A 5 -39.21 -14.18 45.62
N ALA A 6 -37.97 -14.58 45.87
CA ALA A 6 -36.77 -13.82 45.53
C ALA A 6 -36.49 -13.98 44.04
N LEU A 7 -36.75 -12.92 43.25
CA LEU A 7 -36.39 -12.83 41.81
C LEU A 7 -34.89 -12.49 41.68
N CYS A 8 -34.05 -13.50 41.52
CA CYS A 8 -32.63 -13.29 41.13
C CYS A 8 -32.58 -12.87 39.65
N LEU A 9 -32.45 -11.56 39.40
CA LEU A 9 -32.05 -11.07 38.06
C LEU A 9 -30.61 -11.51 37.80
N LEU A 10 -30.43 -12.51 36.94
CA LEU A 10 -29.15 -12.87 36.33
C LEU A 10 -28.77 -11.75 35.35
N LEU A 11 -27.93 -10.81 35.79
CA LEU A 11 -27.18 -9.88 34.94
C LEU A 11 -26.13 -10.71 34.20
N ALA A 12 -26.49 -11.26 33.03
CA ALA A 12 -25.50 -11.78 32.11
C ALA A 12 -24.68 -10.61 31.59
N PRO A 13 -23.33 -10.64 31.72
CA PRO A 13 -22.51 -9.62 31.09
C PRO A 13 -22.74 -9.67 29.59
N LEU A 14 -23.27 -8.59 28.99
CA LEU A 14 -23.17 -8.37 27.55
C LEU A 14 -21.68 -8.32 27.25
N ALA A 15 -21.10 -9.43 26.78
CA ALA A 15 -19.81 -9.42 26.18
C ALA A 15 -19.89 -8.46 24.99
N ALA A 16 -19.37 -7.24 25.16
CA ALA A 16 -19.21 -6.31 24.06
C ALA A 16 -18.39 -7.04 22.99
N ARG A 17 -19.05 -7.43 21.91
CA ARG A 17 -18.37 -8.04 20.76
C ARG A 17 -17.41 -6.97 20.26
N ALA A 18 -16.10 -7.18 20.43
CA ALA A 18 -15.10 -6.27 19.90
C ALA A 18 -15.36 -6.08 18.40
N GLN A 19 -15.53 -4.84 17.99
CA GLN A 19 -15.88 -4.51 16.61
C GLN A 19 -14.70 -4.83 15.70
N GLU A 20 -14.95 -5.59 14.64
CA GLU A 20 -13.97 -5.88 13.60
C GLU A 20 -13.61 -4.57 12.89
N LEU A 21 -12.32 -4.21 12.90
CA LEU A 21 -11.84 -2.99 12.27
C LEU A 21 -11.54 -3.23 10.79
N THR A 22 -11.95 -2.30 9.95
CA THR A 22 -11.69 -2.32 8.51
C THR A 22 -10.52 -1.37 8.18
N VAL A 23 -9.48 -1.90 7.52
CA VAL A 23 -8.33 -1.14 7.06
C VAL A 23 -8.31 -1.12 5.55
N PHE A 24 -8.30 0.07 4.98
CA PHE A 24 -8.06 0.29 3.55
C PHE A 24 -6.58 0.61 3.37
N ALA A 25 -5.85 -0.26 2.68
CA ALA A 25 -4.41 -0.15 2.54
C ALA A 25 -3.97 -0.28 1.07
N ALA A 26 -2.97 0.50 0.69
CA ALA A 26 -2.34 0.42 -0.62
C ALA A 26 -1.95 -1.03 -0.95
N ALA A 27 -2.10 -1.45 -2.21
CA ALA A 27 -1.87 -2.82 -2.66
C ALA A 27 -0.47 -3.35 -2.30
N SER A 28 0.56 -2.49 -2.31
CA SER A 28 1.92 -2.83 -1.90
C SER A 28 2.05 -3.24 -0.42
N LEU A 29 1.10 -2.84 0.43
CA LEU A 29 1.07 -3.19 1.85
C LEU A 29 0.43 -4.57 2.14
N THR A 30 -0.07 -5.27 1.11
CA THR A 30 -0.89 -6.49 1.27
C THR A 30 -0.27 -7.50 2.23
N ASP A 31 0.98 -7.89 2.01
CA ASP A 31 1.62 -8.96 2.79
C ASP A 31 1.99 -8.47 4.20
N ALA A 32 2.47 -7.24 4.32
CA ALA A 32 2.79 -6.63 5.60
C ALA A 32 1.55 -6.46 6.49
N MET A 33 0.44 -5.96 5.92
CA MET A 33 -0.79 -5.75 6.69
C MET A 33 -1.49 -7.06 7.08
N LYS A 34 -1.33 -8.13 6.30
CA LYS A 34 -1.76 -9.49 6.73
C LYS A 34 -0.97 -9.96 7.95
N ASP A 35 0.35 -9.76 7.97
CA ASP A 35 1.18 -10.10 9.13
C ASP A 35 0.83 -9.22 10.35
N VAL A 36 0.60 -7.92 10.13
CA VAL A 36 0.14 -7.01 11.19
C VAL A 36 -1.21 -7.48 11.75
N SER A 37 -2.17 -7.88 10.89
CA SER A 37 -3.46 -8.41 11.34
C SER A 37 -3.31 -9.68 12.17
N ALA A 38 -2.42 -10.58 11.76
CA ALA A 38 -2.14 -11.80 12.52
C ALA A 38 -1.54 -11.48 13.90
N GLN A 39 -0.60 -10.53 13.96
CA GLN A 39 0.02 -10.11 15.22
C GLN A 39 -0.97 -9.37 16.13
N TRP A 40 -1.86 -8.53 15.57
CA TRP A 40 -2.96 -7.88 16.27
C TRP A 40 -3.91 -8.90 16.89
N ALA A 41 -4.25 -9.96 16.14
CA ALA A 41 -5.09 -11.05 16.64
C ALA A 41 -4.39 -11.85 17.78
N GLN A 42 -3.08 -12.08 17.70
CA GLN A 42 -2.30 -12.70 18.77
C GLN A 42 -2.26 -11.85 20.05
N ALA A 43 -2.40 -10.53 19.92
CA ALA A 43 -2.54 -9.62 21.06
C ALA A 43 -3.95 -9.63 21.71
N GLY A 44 -4.85 -10.51 21.25
CA GLY A 44 -6.18 -10.71 21.83
C GLY A 44 -7.30 -9.88 21.20
N HIS A 45 -7.06 -9.28 20.06
CA HIS A 45 -8.05 -8.51 19.31
C HIS A 45 -8.70 -9.31 18.17
N PRO A 46 -9.87 -8.93 17.66
CA PRO A 46 -10.42 -9.52 16.45
C PRO A 46 -9.48 -9.32 15.25
N PRO A 47 -9.40 -10.27 14.30
CA PRO A 47 -8.70 -10.06 13.05
C PRO A 47 -9.21 -8.83 12.30
N LEU A 48 -8.30 -8.17 11.56
CA LEU A 48 -8.67 -7.00 10.76
C LEU A 48 -9.39 -7.42 9.48
N ARG A 49 -10.37 -6.65 9.08
CA ARG A 49 -10.91 -6.70 7.72
C ARG A 49 -10.02 -5.84 6.83
N LEU A 50 -9.27 -6.46 5.92
CA LEU A 50 -8.32 -5.78 5.04
C LEU A 50 -8.90 -5.62 3.64
N SER A 51 -8.84 -4.40 3.10
CA SER A 51 -9.19 -4.10 1.71
C SER A 51 -7.97 -3.47 1.04
N PHE A 52 -7.54 -4.06 -0.09
CA PHE A 52 -6.36 -3.63 -0.81
C PHE A 52 -6.71 -3.11 -2.20
N GLY A 53 -6.00 -2.07 -2.63
CA GLY A 53 -6.16 -1.46 -3.94
C GLY A 53 -5.20 -0.29 -4.10
N SER A 54 -5.32 0.47 -5.20
CA SER A 54 -4.57 1.72 -5.28
C SER A 54 -5.08 2.73 -4.25
N SER A 55 -4.17 3.54 -3.71
CA SER A 55 -4.53 4.59 -2.75
C SER A 55 -5.60 5.53 -3.31
N SER A 56 -5.56 5.80 -4.62
CA SER A 56 -6.57 6.61 -5.30
C SER A 56 -7.97 6.01 -5.27
N THR A 57 -8.09 4.72 -5.54
CA THR A 57 -9.38 4.01 -5.52
C THR A 57 -9.94 3.96 -4.10
N LEU A 58 -9.09 3.61 -3.13
CA LEU A 58 -9.51 3.50 -1.73
C LEU A 58 -9.89 4.86 -1.14
N ALA A 59 -9.15 5.92 -1.46
CA ALA A 59 -9.48 7.28 -1.03
C ALA A 59 -10.84 7.74 -1.58
N ARG A 60 -11.12 7.46 -2.86
CA ARG A 60 -12.44 7.77 -3.45
C ARG A 60 -13.57 6.95 -2.83
N GLN A 61 -13.31 5.69 -2.47
CA GLN A 61 -14.30 4.87 -1.76
C GLN A 61 -14.60 5.45 -0.36
N ILE A 62 -13.58 5.93 0.37
CA ILE A 62 -13.78 6.61 1.66
C ILE A 62 -14.60 7.89 1.47
N GLU A 63 -14.31 8.69 0.45
CA GLU A 63 -15.08 9.88 0.11
C GLU A 63 -16.55 9.56 -0.17
N GLN A 64 -16.82 8.41 -0.80
CA GLN A 64 -18.17 7.92 -1.09
C GLN A 64 -18.86 7.25 0.13
N GLY A 65 -18.20 7.26 1.29
CA GLY A 65 -18.78 6.75 2.54
C GLY A 65 -18.51 5.27 2.81
N ALA A 66 -17.54 4.64 2.12
CA ALA A 66 -17.16 3.27 2.45
C ALA A 66 -16.67 3.17 3.90
N PRO A 67 -17.09 2.12 4.65
CA PRO A 67 -16.80 2.00 6.07
C PRO A 67 -15.34 1.54 6.29
N ALA A 68 -14.43 2.48 6.42
CA ALA A 68 -13.04 2.23 6.80
C ALA A 68 -12.76 2.86 8.18
N ASN A 69 -11.96 2.17 9.00
CA ASN A 69 -11.44 2.70 10.26
C ASN A 69 -10.07 3.35 10.08
N LEU A 70 -9.21 2.71 9.26
CA LEU A 70 -7.89 3.25 8.91
C LEU A 70 -7.71 3.28 7.40
N PHE A 71 -6.94 4.28 6.97
CA PHE A 71 -6.43 4.39 5.61
C PHE A 71 -4.90 4.44 5.63
N ALA A 72 -4.27 3.63 4.75
CA ALA A 72 -2.83 3.57 4.55
C ALA A 72 -2.54 3.79 3.06
N SER A 73 -2.00 4.95 2.73
CA SER A 73 -1.66 5.35 1.37
C SER A 73 -0.23 4.92 1.01
N ALA A 74 0.08 4.85 -0.29
CA ALA A 74 1.44 4.71 -0.82
C ALA A 74 1.97 6.02 -1.43
N ASP A 75 1.33 7.13 -1.13
CA ASP A 75 1.78 8.48 -1.40
C ASP A 75 1.09 9.49 -0.49
N GLU A 76 1.69 10.66 -0.37
CA GLU A 76 1.14 11.80 0.37
C GLU A 76 -0.10 12.37 -0.31
N LYS A 77 -0.14 12.39 -1.65
CA LYS A 77 -1.19 13.00 -2.46
C LYS A 77 -2.59 12.52 -2.08
N TRP A 78 -2.78 11.20 -1.93
CA TRP A 78 -4.09 10.64 -1.61
C TRP A 78 -4.45 10.74 -0.13
N MET A 79 -3.46 10.83 0.74
CA MET A 79 -3.68 11.17 2.14
C MET A 79 -4.10 12.64 2.28
N ASP A 80 -3.42 13.57 1.57
CA ASP A 80 -3.76 15.00 1.52
C ASP A 80 -5.17 15.22 0.94
N TYR A 81 -5.51 14.47 -0.12
CA TYR A 81 -6.86 14.50 -0.69
C TYR A 81 -7.95 14.25 0.36
N LEU A 82 -7.79 13.24 1.22
CA LEU A 82 -8.73 12.95 2.30
C LEU A 82 -8.65 13.99 3.43
N ALA A 83 -7.45 14.52 3.71
CA ALA A 83 -7.23 15.57 4.70
C ALA A 83 -7.98 16.86 4.32
N GLU A 84 -7.84 17.32 3.08
CA GLU A 84 -8.53 18.50 2.54
C GLU A 84 -10.05 18.37 2.63
N LYS A 85 -10.56 17.14 2.40
CA LYS A 85 -11.99 16.82 2.53
C LYS A 85 -12.43 16.59 3.98
N LYS A 86 -11.51 16.68 4.94
CA LYS A 86 -11.77 16.46 6.39
C LYS A 86 -12.33 15.05 6.68
N LEU A 87 -11.89 14.05 5.91
CA LEU A 87 -12.33 12.66 6.02
C LEU A 87 -11.40 11.80 6.86
N ILE A 88 -10.22 12.30 7.23
CA ILE A 88 -9.30 11.66 8.17
C ILE A 88 -9.13 12.51 9.42
N ASN A 89 -8.69 11.88 10.50
CA ASN A 89 -8.31 12.56 11.71
C ASN A 89 -6.81 12.92 11.65
N LEU A 90 -6.50 14.20 11.40
CA LEU A 90 -5.14 14.69 11.16
C LEU A 90 -4.19 14.45 12.33
N GLU A 91 -4.68 14.45 13.57
CA GLU A 91 -3.86 14.18 14.76
C GLU A 91 -3.33 12.74 14.81
N THR A 92 -3.95 11.83 14.04
CA THR A 92 -3.54 10.43 13.95
C THR A 92 -2.64 10.15 12.75
N ARG A 93 -2.50 11.10 11.81
CA ARG A 93 -1.65 10.91 10.62
C ARG A 93 -0.21 10.75 11.01
N LYS A 94 0.43 9.72 10.46
CA LYS A 94 1.85 9.42 10.61
C LYS A 94 2.39 8.86 9.32
N ASP A 95 3.54 9.37 8.92
CA ASP A 95 4.32 8.84 7.83
C ASP A 95 5.23 7.76 8.44
N LEU A 96 4.96 6.50 8.17
CA LEU A 96 5.58 5.41 8.90
C LEU A 96 6.63 4.66 8.09
N LEU A 97 6.47 4.61 6.76
CA LEU A 97 7.25 3.74 5.90
C LEU A 97 7.71 4.47 4.64
N GLY A 98 8.87 4.04 4.15
CA GLY A 98 9.39 4.38 2.83
C GLY A 98 9.61 3.14 1.97
N ASN A 99 9.93 3.36 0.69
CA ASN A 99 10.22 2.29 -0.28
C ASN A 99 11.17 2.78 -1.38
N ASP A 100 11.64 1.86 -2.22
CA ASP A 100 12.38 2.19 -3.44
C ASP A 100 11.53 1.89 -4.67
N LEU A 101 11.65 2.74 -5.69
CA LEU A 101 11.09 2.49 -7.01
C LEU A 101 12.09 1.66 -7.82
N VAL A 102 11.65 0.53 -8.38
CA VAL A 102 12.52 -0.40 -9.09
C VAL A 102 11.96 -0.79 -10.45
N LEU A 103 12.87 -1.08 -11.36
CA LEU A 103 12.58 -1.74 -12.63
C LEU A 103 12.70 -3.24 -12.43
N VAL A 104 11.64 -3.98 -12.76
CA VAL A 104 11.62 -5.45 -12.73
C VAL A 104 11.52 -6.02 -14.12
N VAL A 105 12.11 -7.21 -14.30
CA VAL A 105 12.01 -8.04 -15.50
C VAL A 105 11.70 -9.49 -15.06
N SER A 106 11.34 -10.36 -16.01
CA SER A 106 11.17 -11.79 -15.72
C SER A 106 12.47 -12.41 -15.18
N ALA A 107 12.36 -13.22 -14.11
CA ALA A 107 13.49 -13.98 -13.58
C ALA A 107 14.04 -15.04 -14.57
N GLU A 108 13.23 -15.45 -15.55
CA GLU A 108 13.68 -16.38 -16.62
C GLU A 108 14.61 -15.70 -17.64
N LYS A 109 14.56 -14.37 -17.73
CA LYS A 109 15.41 -13.57 -18.63
C LYS A 109 16.11 -12.48 -17.81
N PRO A 110 17.05 -12.86 -16.95
CA PRO A 110 17.69 -11.95 -16.01
C PRO A 110 18.47 -10.86 -16.74
N GLN A 111 18.28 -9.61 -16.29
CA GLN A 111 19.01 -8.46 -16.79
C GLN A 111 19.35 -7.54 -15.62
N HIS A 112 20.57 -6.99 -15.62
CA HIS A 112 20.99 -5.97 -14.68
C HIS A 112 21.33 -4.70 -15.45
N VAL A 113 20.76 -3.59 -15.02
CA VAL A 113 20.95 -2.29 -15.67
C VAL A 113 21.25 -1.22 -14.62
N THR A 114 22.03 -0.24 -15.03
CA THR A 114 22.18 1.00 -14.27
C THR A 114 21.21 2.02 -14.82
N ILE A 115 20.23 2.43 -14.00
CA ILE A 115 19.26 3.45 -14.38
C ILE A 115 19.86 4.83 -14.10
N GLY A 116 19.93 5.66 -15.12
CA GLY A 116 20.52 6.98 -15.06
C GLY A 116 20.50 7.69 -16.42
N PRO A 117 21.19 8.81 -16.55
CA PRO A 117 21.29 9.51 -17.83
C PRO A 117 21.79 8.59 -18.94
N GLY A 118 21.06 8.54 -20.07
CA GLY A 118 21.40 7.69 -21.21
C GLY A 118 20.94 6.24 -21.10
N PHE A 119 20.22 5.83 -20.06
CA PHE A 119 19.67 4.49 -19.95
C PHE A 119 18.71 4.18 -21.11
N ASN A 120 19.00 3.12 -21.87
CA ASN A 120 18.20 2.71 -23.02
C ASN A 120 17.05 1.78 -22.63
N LEU A 121 16.01 2.35 -22.01
CA LEU A 121 14.82 1.60 -21.62
C LEU A 121 14.08 1.00 -22.82
N LEU A 122 14.01 1.71 -23.95
CA LEU A 122 13.35 1.20 -25.16
C LEU A 122 14.06 -0.02 -25.75
N GLY A 123 15.39 -0.07 -25.65
CA GLY A 123 16.17 -1.23 -26.05
C GLY A 123 15.85 -2.47 -25.20
N LEU A 124 15.66 -2.29 -23.90
CA LEU A 124 15.24 -3.35 -22.99
C LEU A 124 13.83 -3.85 -23.33
N LEU A 125 12.90 -2.96 -23.66
CA LEU A 125 11.52 -3.32 -24.02
C LEU A 125 11.41 -4.03 -25.36
N GLY A 126 12.38 -3.83 -26.25
CA GLY A 126 12.31 -4.32 -27.65
C GLY A 126 11.28 -3.52 -28.49
N PRO A 127 11.07 -3.91 -29.76
CA PRO A 127 10.32 -3.10 -30.73
C PRO A 127 8.84 -2.87 -30.36
N ASN A 128 8.18 -3.85 -29.79
CA ASN A 128 6.74 -3.81 -29.48
C ASN A 128 6.43 -3.98 -27.99
N GLY A 129 7.45 -4.13 -27.11
CA GLY A 129 7.23 -4.35 -25.69
C GLY A 129 6.65 -3.12 -24.99
N ARG A 130 5.82 -3.36 -23.99
CA ARG A 130 5.24 -2.33 -23.12
C ARG A 130 5.81 -2.48 -21.73
N ILE A 131 5.87 -1.39 -20.98
CA ILE A 131 6.30 -1.40 -19.57
C ILE A 131 5.07 -1.29 -18.66
N ALA A 132 4.94 -2.23 -17.73
CA ALA A 132 3.83 -2.26 -16.79
C ALA A 132 4.10 -1.31 -15.62
N THR A 133 3.12 -0.50 -15.26
CA THR A 133 3.09 0.28 -14.01
C THR A 133 1.67 0.73 -13.73
N GLY A 134 1.40 1.25 -12.52
CA GLY A 134 0.12 1.89 -12.25
C GLY A 134 -0.18 3.05 -13.18
N ASP A 135 -1.46 3.40 -13.37
CA ASP A 135 -1.80 4.55 -14.22
C ASP A 135 -1.22 5.86 -13.63
N PRO A 136 -0.32 6.55 -14.34
CA PRO A 136 0.31 7.78 -13.85
C PRO A 136 -0.68 8.89 -13.50
N ALA A 137 -1.88 8.85 -14.06
CA ALA A 137 -2.90 9.86 -13.78
C ALA A 137 -3.32 9.86 -12.29
N HIS A 138 -3.28 8.71 -11.62
CA HIS A 138 -3.82 8.61 -10.26
C HIS A 138 -3.22 7.49 -9.38
N VAL A 139 -2.58 6.47 -9.91
CA VAL A 139 -2.02 5.37 -9.11
C VAL A 139 -0.64 5.76 -8.57
N PRO A 140 -0.35 5.67 -7.26
CA PRO A 140 0.89 6.15 -6.66
C PRO A 140 2.16 5.70 -7.39
N VAL A 141 2.35 4.40 -7.62
CA VAL A 141 3.54 3.90 -8.32
C VAL A 141 3.68 4.47 -9.72
N GLY A 142 2.58 4.71 -10.42
CA GLY A 142 2.57 5.34 -11.73
C GLY A 142 2.95 6.81 -11.67
N ILE A 143 2.52 7.53 -10.63
CA ILE A 143 2.89 8.93 -10.38
C ILE A 143 4.39 9.04 -10.17
N TYR A 144 4.98 8.19 -9.30
CA TYR A 144 6.43 8.15 -9.09
C TYR A 144 7.20 7.72 -10.35
N ALA A 145 6.67 6.74 -11.11
CA ALA A 145 7.25 6.32 -12.38
C ALA A 145 7.28 7.45 -13.41
N GLU A 146 6.20 8.24 -13.52
CA GLU A 146 6.16 9.41 -14.38
C GLU A 146 7.19 10.46 -13.99
N GLN A 147 7.31 10.78 -12.71
CA GLN A 147 8.32 11.72 -12.21
C GLN A 147 9.73 11.25 -12.57
N ALA A 148 10.05 9.98 -12.27
CA ALA A 148 11.36 9.40 -12.54
C ALA A 148 11.67 9.40 -14.04
N LEU A 149 10.75 8.97 -14.88
CA LEU A 149 10.94 8.93 -16.33
C LEU A 149 11.09 10.33 -16.94
N LYS A 150 10.36 11.34 -16.43
CA LYS A 150 10.51 12.75 -16.84
C LYS A 150 11.89 13.28 -16.45
N LYS A 151 12.33 13.05 -15.21
CA LYS A 151 13.63 13.48 -14.72
C LYS A 151 14.80 12.90 -15.54
N LEU A 152 14.64 11.64 -15.97
CA LEU A 152 15.64 10.93 -16.79
C LEU A 152 15.52 11.23 -18.29
N GLY A 153 14.54 12.06 -18.74
CA GLY A 153 14.33 12.38 -20.14
C GLY A 153 13.76 11.22 -20.97
N LEU A 154 13.12 10.24 -20.32
CA LEU A 154 12.60 9.03 -20.97
C LEU A 154 11.08 9.07 -21.19
N TRP A 155 10.37 10.01 -20.57
CA TRP A 155 8.91 10.02 -20.52
C TRP A 155 8.25 10.02 -21.89
N ASP A 156 8.64 10.92 -22.79
CA ASP A 156 7.98 11.08 -24.08
C ASP A 156 8.10 9.84 -24.96
N ALA A 157 9.24 9.15 -24.86
CA ALA A 157 9.50 7.92 -25.61
C ALA A 157 8.78 6.70 -25.00
N VAL A 158 8.58 6.68 -23.67
CA VAL A 158 8.05 5.52 -22.93
C VAL A 158 6.56 5.62 -22.66
N SER A 159 6.01 6.81 -22.45
CA SER A 159 4.60 7.01 -22.09
C SER A 159 3.59 6.39 -23.08
N PRO A 160 3.83 6.36 -24.41
CA PRO A 160 2.94 5.65 -25.35
C PRO A 160 3.00 4.13 -25.21
N ARG A 161 4.04 3.61 -24.53
CA ARG A 161 4.31 2.18 -24.34
C ARG A 161 3.99 1.69 -22.92
N LEU A 162 3.27 2.47 -22.12
CA LEU A 162 2.82 2.04 -20.81
C LEU A 162 1.70 1.00 -20.93
N ALA A 163 1.84 -0.10 -20.18
CA ALA A 163 0.75 -0.99 -19.81
C ALA A 163 0.26 -0.51 -18.44
N ARG A 164 -0.76 0.37 -18.46
CA ARG A 164 -1.30 1.01 -17.26
C ARG A 164 -2.21 0.06 -16.52
N THR A 165 -2.06 -0.01 -15.21
CA THR A 165 -2.84 -0.89 -14.33
C THR A 165 -3.49 -0.11 -13.20
N ASP A 166 -4.49 -0.73 -12.57
CA ASP A 166 -5.26 -0.12 -11.50
C ASP A 166 -4.49 -0.05 -10.17
N ASP A 167 -3.43 -0.86 -10.01
CA ASP A 167 -2.55 -0.87 -8.84
C ASP A 167 -1.19 -1.52 -9.16
N VAL A 168 -0.24 -1.44 -8.21
CA VAL A 168 1.13 -1.94 -8.38
C VAL A 168 1.21 -3.48 -8.49
N ARG A 169 0.34 -4.21 -7.80
CA ARG A 169 0.34 -5.69 -7.84
C ARG A 169 -0.18 -6.20 -9.19
N SER A 170 -1.13 -5.50 -9.78
CA SER A 170 -1.57 -5.74 -11.16
C SER A 170 -0.44 -5.49 -12.16
N ALA A 171 0.39 -4.45 -11.95
CA ALA A 171 1.55 -4.20 -12.79
C ALA A 171 2.61 -5.32 -12.67
N LEU A 172 2.91 -5.74 -11.45
CA LEU A 172 3.81 -6.86 -11.18
C LEU A 172 3.35 -8.14 -11.89
N LEU A 173 2.05 -8.44 -11.82
CA LEU A 173 1.44 -9.63 -12.41
C LEU A 173 1.62 -9.69 -13.93
N LEU A 174 1.58 -8.55 -14.65
CA LEU A 174 1.84 -8.51 -16.08
C LEU A 174 3.26 -8.96 -16.43
N VAL A 175 4.25 -8.61 -15.59
CA VAL A 175 5.64 -9.05 -15.77
C VAL A 175 5.79 -10.53 -15.41
N GLU A 176 5.18 -10.98 -14.32
CA GLU A 176 5.19 -12.39 -13.90
C GLU A 176 4.65 -13.33 -14.99
N ARG A 177 3.62 -12.89 -15.71
CA ARG A 177 2.98 -13.65 -16.79
C ARG A 177 3.68 -13.50 -18.15
N GLY A 178 4.73 -12.65 -18.22
CA GLY A 178 5.40 -12.34 -19.49
C GLY A 178 4.56 -11.50 -20.47
N GLU A 179 3.45 -10.90 -19.99
CA GLU A 179 2.60 -9.99 -20.77
C GLU A 179 3.26 -8.60 -20.94
N ALA A 180 4.18 -8.27 -20.06
CA ALA A 180 5.07 -7.11 -20.16
C ALA A 180 6.52 -7.56 -19.96
N PRO A 181 7.48 -7.16 -20.83
CA PRO A 181 8.90 -7.49 -20.67
C PRO A 181 9.53 -6.86 -19.44
N ALA A 182 8.97 -5.75 -18.95
CA ALA A 182 9.44 -5.03 -17.77
C ALA A 182 8.29 -4.33 -17.06
N GLY A 183 8.51 -3.99 -15.79
CA GLY A 183 7.58 -3.19 -14.98
C GLY A 183 8.30 -2.23 -14.04
N ILE A 184 7.63 -1.15 -13.68
CA ILE A 184 8.06 -0.23 -12.62
C ILE A 184 7.14 -0.46 -11.43
N VAL A 185 7.72 -0.94 -10.34
CA VAL A 185 7.02 -1.33 -9.09
C VAL A 185 7.85 -0.89 -7.88
N TYR A 186 7.39 -1.17 -6.67
CA TYR A 186 8.23 -0.95 -5.48
C TYR A 186 9.11 -2.16 -5.19
N ALA A 187 10.23 -1.94 -4.50
CA ALA A 187 11.16 -3.01 -4.12
C ALA A 187 10.47 -4.10 -3.28
N THR A 188 9.54 -3.72 -2.40
CA THR A 188 8.76 -4.66 -1.59
C THR A 188 7.83 -5.53 -2.41
N ASP A 189 7.28 -5.02 -3.52
CA ASP A 189 6.45 -5.82 -4.44
C ASP A 189 7.30 -6.83 -5.22
N ALA A 190 8.49 -6.41 -5.68
CA ALA A 190 9.42 -7.31 -6.33
C ALA A 190 9.86 -8.47 -5.40
N ALA A 191 10.08 -8.16 -4.11
CA ALA A 191 10.57 -9.14 -3.13
C ALA A 191 9.58 -10.28 -2.82
N VAL A 192 8.29 -10.12 -3.06
CA VAL A 192 7.30 -11.18 -2.81
C VAL A 192 7.14 -12.14 -3.99
N SER A 193 7.70 -11.84 -5.14
CA SER A 193 7.60 -12.66 -6.34
C SER A 193 8.92 -13.36 -6.66
N LYS A 194 8.82 -14.65 -6.98
CA LYS A 194 9.95 -15.43 -7.50
C LYS A 194 10.03 -15.43 -9.03
N ALA A 195 8.99 -14.92 -9.70
CA ALA A 195 8.90 -14.89 -11.16
C ALA A 195 9.54 -13.64 -11.77
N VAL A 196 9.85 -12.65 -10.95
CA VAL A 196 10.54 -11.43 -11.38
C VAL A 196 11.86 -11.23 -10.63
N MET A 197 12.72 -10.39 -11.21
CA MET A 197 13.91 -9.88 -10.54
C MET A 197 14.01 -8.37 -10.70
N VAL A 198 14.66 -7.73 -9.75
CA VAL A 198 15.00 -6.30 -9.86
C VAL A 198 16.15 -6.18 -10.87
N ALA A 199 15.88 -5.51 -11.99
CA ALA A 199 16.87 -5.19 -13.00
C ALA A 199 17.69 -3.96 -12.61
N GLY A 200 17.07 -2.96 -11.97
CA GLY A 200 17.72 -1.75 -11.49
C GLY A 200 16.82 -0.96 -10.56
N THR A 201 17.40 -0.09 -9.74
CA THR A 201 16.70 0.84 -8.86
C THR A 201 16.76 2.24 -9.47
N PHE A 202 15.64 2.95 -9.45
CA PHE A 202 15.57 4.34 -9.88
C PHE A 202 16.36 5.23 -8.91
N PRO A 203 17.10 6.24 -9.40
CA PRO A 203 17.79 7.20 -8.54
C PRO A 203 16.81 7.89 -7.59
N ALA A 204 17.19 8.02 -6.32
CA ALA A 204 16.32 8.61 -5.28
C ALA A 204 15.94 10.07 -5.56
N ASP A 205 16.77 10.79 -6.34
CA ASP A 205 16.51 12.16 -6.76
C ASP A 205 15.71 12.26 -8.07
N SER A 206 15.30 11.13 -8.64
CA SER A 206 14.48 11.09 -9.87
C SER A 206 13.00 11.25 -9.64
N HIS A 207 12.54 11.06 -8.43
CA HIS A 207 11.12 11.18 -8.01
C HIS A 207 11.03 11.65 -6.56
N ASP A 208 9.86 12.08 -6.13
CA ASP A 208 9.61 12.36 -4.71
C ASP A 208 9.85 11.10 -3.87
N PRO A 209 10.26 11.23 -2.60
CA PRO A 209 10.40 10.08 -1.71
C PRO A 209 9.11 9.26 -1.66
N VAL A 210 9.21 7.94 -1.80
CA VAL A 210 8.05 7.06 -1.64
C VAL A 210 7.73 6.99 -0.16
N SER A 211 6.57 7.54 0.22
CA SER A 211 6.08 7.61 1.60
C SER A 211 4.78 6.84 1.76
N TYR A 212 4.60 6.26 2.95
CA TYR A 212 3.35 5.60 3.33
C TYR A 212 2.77 6.26 4.57
N PRO A 213 1.91 7.26 4.38
CA PRO A 213 1.12 7.84 5.45
C PRO A 213 -0.04 6.94 5.85
N PHE A 214 -0.28 6.87 7.17
CA PHE A 214 -1.40 6.17 7.79
C PHE A 214 -2.24 7.17 8.58
N ALA A 215 -3.56 7.01 8.59
CA ALA A 215 -4.45 7.82 9.41
C ALA A 215 -5.75 7.08 9.76
N VAL A 216 -6.35 7.45 10.87
CA VAL A 216 -7.72 7.04 11.22
C VAL A 216 -8.71 7.81 10.36
N VAL A 217 -9.64 7.09 9.72
CA VAL A 217 -10.75 7.67 8.95
C VAL A 217 -11.77 8.25 9.92
N LYS A 218 -12.22 9.48 9.69
CA LYS A 218 -13.05 10.23 10.64
C LYS A 218 -14.39 9.56 10.96
N SER A 219 -15.03 8.94 9.97
CA SER A 219 -16.28 8.20 10.17
C SER A 219 -16.11 6.89 10.93
N GLY A 220 -14.90 6.34 10.96
CA GLY A 220 -14.53 5.10 11.64
C GLY A 220 -13.66 5.32 12.89
N ASP A 221 -13.58 6.57 13.40
CA ASP A 221 -12.76 6.92 14.56
C ASP A 221 -13.40 6.39 15.84
N THR A 222 -12.80 5.35 16.39
CA THR A 222 -13.17 4.71 17.65
C THR A 222 -11.92 4.54 18.52
N PRO A 223 -12.06 4.33 19.83
CA PRO A 223 -10.92 3.99 20.69
C PRO A 223 -10.10 2.82 20.16
N GLU A 224 -10.76 1.78 19.62
CA GLU A 224 -10.13 0.60 19.05
C GLU A 224 -9.36 0.93 17.75
N ALA A 225 -9.90 1.82 16.88
CA ALA A 225 -9.21 2.28 15.68
C ALA A 225 -7.95 3.07 16.04
N ARG A 226 -8.01 3.92 17.07
CA ARG A 226 -6.85 4.65 17.61
C ARG A 226 -5.83 3.70 18.25
N ALA A 227 -6.29 2.66 18.97
CA ALA A 227 -5.41 1.62 19.52
C ALA A 227 -4.70 0.84 18.40
N LEU A 228 -5.42 0.48 17.32
CA LEU A 228 -4.81 -0.15 16.15
C LEU A 228 -3.78 0.77 15.48
N MET A 229 -4.08 2.06 15.34
CA MET A 229 -3.12 3.02 14.78
C MET A 229 -1.84 3.11 15.65
N ALA A 230 -1.99 3.13 16.98
CA ALA A 230 -0.86 3.10 17.90
C ALA A 230 -0.06 1.78 17.79
N PHE A 231 -0.75 0.64 17.62
CA PHE A 231 -0.10 -0.66 17.40
C PHE A 231 0.71 -0.68 16.09
N ILE A 232 0.13 -0.18 14.98
CA ILE A 232 0.79 -0.09 13.67
C ILE A 232 2.04 0.80 13.75
N ALA A 233 1.99 1.89 14.52
CA ALA A 233 3.13 2.78 14.77
C ALA A 233 4.11 2.24 15.84
N GLY A 234 3.83 1.10 16.44
CA GLY A 234 4.62 0.51 17.52
C GLY A 234 5.73 -0.45 17.04
N ALA A 235 6.59 -0.87 17.96
CA ALA A 235 7.76 -1.70 17.65
C ALA A 235 7.43 -3.02 16.97
N GLN A 236 6.36 -3.70 17.39
CA GLN A 236 5.99 -5.01 16.82
C GLN A 236 5.63 -4.93 15.33
N ALA A 237 4.86 -3.91 14.93
CA ALA A 237 4.53 -3.70 13.53
C ALA A 237 5.75 -3.18 12.73
N ARG A 238 6.59 -2.35 13.35
CA ARG A 238 7.86 -1.91 12.77
C ARG A 238 8.73 -3.08 12.34
N ASP A 239 8.91 -4.09 13.20
CA ASP A 239 9.70 -5.29 12.88
C ASP A 239 9.11 -6.06 11.71
N ILE A 240 7.77 -6.13 11.60
CA ILE A 240 7.08 -6.74 10.46
C ILE A 240 7.39 -5.97 9.18
N PHE A 241 7.29 -4.64 9.19
CA PHE A 241 7.56 -3.81 8.02
C PHE A 241 9.02 -3.94 7.56
N ILE A 242 9.99 -3.90 8.48
CA ILE A 242 11.42 -4.13 8.18
C ILE A 242 11.62 -5.51 7.53
N LYS A 243 11.04 -6.56 8.11
CA LYS A 243 11.13 -7.93 7.58
C LYS A 243 10.52 -8.05 6.17
N ARG A 244 9.52 -7.23 5.85
CA ARG A 244 8.89 -7.16 4.53
C ARG A 244 9.62 -6.22 3.56
N GLY A 245 10.74 -5.61 3.97
CA GLY A 245 11.62 -4.80 3.12
C GLY A 245 11.24 -3.32 3.03
N PHE A 246 10.30 -2.85 3.84
CA PHE A 246 10.01 -1.42 3.93
C PHE A 246 11.13 -0.69 4.68
N LYS A 247 11.40 0.55 4.27
CA LYS A 247 12.15 1.51 5.08
C LYS A 247 11.21 2.00 6.17
N VAL A 248 11.70 2.18 7.38
CA VAL A 248 10.90 2.64 8.51
C VAL A 248 11.45 3.99 8.97
N GLU A 249 10.57 4.97 9.11
CA GLU A 249 10.87 6.31 9.56
C GLU A 249 10.76 6.45 11.09
#